data_ffafd32417914c6556311dfeacc2c80d
#
_entry.id   ffafd32417914c6556311dfeacc2c80d
#
_cell.length_a   1.000
_cell.length_b   1.000
_cell.length_c   1.000
_cell.angle_alpha   90.00
_cell.angle_beta   90.00
_cell.angle_gamma   90.00
#
_symmetry.space_group_name_H-M   'P 1'
#
loop_
_entity.id
_entity.type
_entity.pdbx_description
1 polymer ?
#
loop_
_entity_poly.entity_id
_entity_poly.type
_entity_poly.pdbx_seq_one_letter_code
_entity_poly.pdbx_strand_id
1 'polypeptide(L)'
;MSSPKKIARVYTLPNCGRCDMLKKRIKELGIPFEEKVFNTEIQLELIMKNVFGNPPILEIGSKIFSSEDLFHNDVLDEEKLKEAIDG
;
A
#
# COMPACT_ATOMS: atom_id res chain seq x y z
N MET A 1 -24.03 -6.43 13.98
CA MET A 1 -23.18 -5.35 13.81
C MET A 1 -22.04 -5.61 12.85
N SER A 2 -21.79 -4.71 12.03
CA SER A 2 -20.77 -4.92 11.04
C SER A 2 -19.39 -4.71 11.64
N SER A 3 -18.44 -5.48 11.18
CA SER A 3 -17.06 -5.23 11.53
C SER A 3 -16.61 -3.93 10.87
N PRO A 4 -15.65 -3.23 11.46
CA PRO A 4 -15.14 -2.03 10.83
C PRO A 4 -14.54 -2.37 9.48
N LYS A 5 -14.81 -1.54 8.52
CA LYS A 5 -14.23 -1.72 7.19
C LYS A 5 -12.75 -1.38 7.26
N LYS A 6 -11.95 -2.24 6.68
CA LYS A 6 -10.54 -1.95 6.55
C LYS A 6 -10.38 -0.90 5.46
N ILE A 7 -9.75 0.21 5.81
CA ILE A 7 -9.46 1.26 4.84
C ILE A 7 -7.99 1.15 4.50
N ALA A 8 -7.71 0.97 3.22
CA ALA A 8 -6.34 0.92 2.76
C ALA A 8 -5.77 2.32 2.66
N ARG A 9 -4.48 2.44 2.91
CA ARG A 9 -3.77 3.68 2.75
C ARG A 9 -2.59 3.43 1.83
N VAL A 10 -2.49 4.19 0.75
CA VAL A 10 -1.44 4.02 -0.22
C VAL A 10 -0.54 5.23 -0.21
N TYR A 11 0.73 5.02 0.07
CA TYR A 11 1.72 6.10 0.05
C TYR A 11 2.40 6.10 -1.31
N THR A 12 2.32 7.24 -1.99
CA THR A 12 2.76 7.34 -3.38
C THR A 12 3.73 8.50 -3.59
N LEU A 13 4.38 8.47 -4.74
CA LEU A 13 5.22 9.57 -5.21
C LEU A 13 4.70 10.03 -6.57
N PRO A 14 4.93 11.28 -6.95
CA PRO A 14 4.57 11.73 -8.29
C PRO A 14 5.38 10.97 -9.35
N ASN A 15 4.77 10.75 -10.49
CA ASN A 15 5.41 10.07 -11.63
C ASN A 15 5.88 8.65 -11.30
N CYS A 16 5.09 7.95 -10.49
CA CYS A 16 5.43 6.60 -10.06
C CYS A 16 4.51 5.59 -10.76
N GLY A 17 5.07 4.82 -11.69
CA GLY A 17 4.30 3.82 -12.42
C GLY A 17 3.77 2.71 -11.52
N ARG A 18 4.59 2.25 -10.58
CA ARG A 18 4.17 1.19 -9.66
C ARG A 18 3.05 1.68 -8.75
N CYS A 19 3.12 2.94 -8.32
CA CYS A 19 2.06 3.51 -7.49
C CYS A 19 0.73 3.50 -8.24
N ASP A 20 0.77 3.88 -9.53
CA ASP A 20 -0.42 3.89 -10.36
C ASP A 20 -0.98 2.48 -10.55
N MET A 21 -0.11 1.50 -10.75
CA MET A 21 -0.52 0.11 -10.90
C MET A 21 -1.24 -0.38 -9.64
N LEU A 22 -0.66 -0.09 -8.49
CA LEU A 22 -1.25 -0.52 -7.22
C LEU A 22 -2.61 0.14 -6.99
N LYS A 23 -2.70 1.45 -7.22
CA LYS A 23 -3.95 2.17 -7.03
C LYS A 23 -5.03 1.64 -7.95
N LYS A 24 -4.68 1.42 -9.20
CA LYS A 24 -5.63 0.90 -10.19
C LYS A 24 -6.17 -0.46 -9.75
N ARG A 25 -5.28 -1.34 -9.30
CA ARG A 25 -5.69 -2.68 -8.90
C ARG A 25 -6.59 -2.65 -7.68
N ILE A 26 -6.27 -1.81 -6.70
CA ILE A 26 -7.11 -1.69 -5.50
C ILE A 26 -8.50 -1.18 -5.86
N LYS A 27 -8.59 -0.22 -6.79
CA LYS A 27 -9.88 0.27 -7.28
C LYS A 27 -10.67 -0.84 -7.97
N GLU A 28 -10.01 -1.64 -8.78
CA GLU A 28 -10.66 -2.75 -9.48
C GLU A 28 -11.22 -3.77 -8.50
N LEU A 29 -10.57 -3.94 -7.37
CA LEU A 29 -11.04 -4.85 -6.33
C LEU A 29 -12.15 -4.25 -5.46
N GLY A 30 -12.50 -2.99 -5.69
CA GLY A 30 -13.57 -2.34 -4.96
C GLY A 30 -13.24 -1.98 -3.53
N ILE A 31 -11.97 -1.81 -3.22
CA ILE A 31 -11.53 -1.52 -1.86
C ILE A 31 -11.33 -0.02 -1.70
N PRO A 32 -11.96 0.61 -0.71
CA PRO A 32 -11.72 2.03 -0.46
C PRO A 32 -10.30 2.26 0.04
N PHE A 33 -9.65 3.30 -0.44
CA PHE A 33 -8.32 3.62 0.01
C PHE A 33 -8.11 5.14 0.02
N GLU A 34 -7.16 5.55 0.84
CA GLU A 34 -6.70 6.93 0.87
C GLU A 34 -5.32 6.98 0.23
N GLU A 35 -5.10 8.00 -0.58
CA GLU A 35 -3.78 8.20 -1.17
C GLU A 35 -3.06 9.31 -0.40
N LYS A 36 -1.84 9.04 0.00
CA LYS A 36 -1.00 10.02 0.68
C LYS A 36 0.32 10.13 -0.03
N VAL A 37 0.81 11.35 -0.17
CA VAL A 37 2.11 11.58 -0.80
C VAL A 37 3.21 11.21 0.21
N PHE A 38 4.14 10.38 -0.23
CA PHE A 38 5.27 9.97 0.58
C PHE A 38 6.21 11.17 0.72
N ASN A 39 6.45 11.60 1.95
CA ASN A 39 7.34 12.73 2.24
C ASN A 39 8.18 12.39 3.47
N THR A 40 9.00 13.34 3.90
CA THR A 40 9.90 13.12 5.03
C THR A 40 9.15 12.76 6.30
N GLU A 41 8.04 13.43 6.57
CA GLU A 41 7.26 13.15 7.78
C GLU A 41 6.69 11.74 7.75
N ILE A 42 6.14 11.33 6.61
CA ILE A 42 5.60 9.99 6.44
C ILE A 42 6.71 8.96 6.53
N GLN A 43 7.86 9.26 5.93
CA GLN A 43 9.01 8.37 6.01
C GLN A 43 9.44 8.12 7.45
N LEU A 44 9.49 9.19 8.25
CA LEU A 44 9.86 9.04 9.66
C LEU A 44 8.85 8.21 10.43
N GLU A 45 7.56 8.42 10.17
CA GLU A 45 6.53 7.62 10.81
C GLU A 45 6.67 6.14 10.49
N LEU A 46 6.95 5.83 9.23
CA LEU A 46 7.10 4.44 8.80
C LEU A 46 8.37 3.81 9.38
N ILE A 47 9.44 4.56 9.48
CA ILE A 47 10.67 4.08 10.11
C ILE A 47 10.42 3.75 11.57
N MET A 48 9.65 4.56 12.26
CA MET A 48 9.29 4.30 13.65
C MET A 48 8.46 3.03 13.79
N LYS A 49 7.80 2.60 12.73
CA LYS A 49 7.06 1.34 12.68
C LYS A 49 7.89 0.22 12.08
N ASN A 50 9.19 0.43 11.92
CA ASN A 50 10.13 -0.54 11.35
C ASN A 50 9.85 -0.87 9.88
N VAL A 51 9.36 0.11 9.14
CA VAL A 51 9.12 -0.04 7.71
C VAL A 51 10.15 0.78 6.95
N PHE A 52 10.97 0.11 6.16
CA PHE A 52 12.09 0.74 5.46
C PHE A 52 12.03 0.57 3.97
N GLY A 53 10.84 0.47 3.40
CA GLY A 53 10.69 0.28 1.97
C GLY A 53 10.52 1.57 1.21
N ASN A 54 10.43 1.42 -0.11
CA ASN A 54 10.17 2.53 -1.03
C ASN A 54 8.71 2.53 -1.46
N PRO A 55 8.15 3.70 -1.84
CA PRO A 55 6.80 3.74 -2.40
C PRO A 55 6.71 2.90 -3.67
N PRO A 56 5.55 2.35 -4.00
CA PRO A 56 4.30 2.47 -3.25
C PRO A 56 4.31 1.63 -1.98
N ILE A 57 3.73 2.17 -0.92
CA ILE A 57 3.58 1.45 0.33
C ILE A 57 2.09 1.33 0.61
N LEU A 58 1.67 0.13 0.95
CA LEU A 58 0.28 -0.18 1.24
C LEU A 58 0.11 -0.49 2.72
N GLU A 59 -0.78 0.23 3.36
CA GLU A 59 -1.12 -0.02 4.76
C GLU A 59 -2.59 -0.42 4.84
N ILE A 60 -2.86 -1.59 5.41
CA ILE A 60 -4.23 -2.07 5.63
C ILE A 60 -4.31 -2.62 7.04
N GLY A 61 -5.17 -2.00 7.85
CA GLY A 61 -5.29 -2.39 9.25
C GLY A 61 -3.96 -2.20 9.96
N SER A 62 -3.42 -3.27 10.54
CA SER A 62 -2.13 -3.21 11.21
C SER A 62 -0.98 -3.70 10.33
N LYS A 63 -1.26 -4.04 9.08
CA LYS A 63 -0.25 -4.58 8.17
C LYS A 63 0.24 -3.51 7.23
N ILE A 64 1.54 -3.51 6.97
CA ILE A 64 2.18 -2.55 6.08
C ILE A 64 3.07 -3.32 5.10
N PHE A 65 2.89 -3.05 3.81
CA PHE A 65 3.66 -3.69 2.76
C PHE A 65 4.36 -2.63 1.93
N SER A 66 5.64 -2.83 1.67
CA SER A 66 6.41 -1.92 0.82
C SER A 66 6.34 -2.38 -0.64
N SER A 67 6.91 -1.60 -1.53
CA SER A 67 6.92 -1.98 -2.94
C SER A 67 7.73 -3.26 -3.16
N GLU A 68 8.72 -3.51 -2.32
CA GLU A 68 9.53 -4.72 -2.43
C GLU A 68 8.72 -5.97 -2.09
N ASP A 69 7.74 -5.83 -1.21
CA ASP A 69 6.84 -6.93 -0.88
C ASP A 69 5.79 -7.14 -1.95
N LEU A 70 5.36 -6.07 -2.59
CA LEU A 70 4.22 -6.11 -3.51
C LEU A 70 4.60 -6.28 -4.98
N PHE A 71 5.83 -5.98 -5.34
CA PHE A 71 6.26 -6.03 -6.74
C PHE A 71 7.49 -6.90 -6.90
N HIS A 72 7.49 -7.69 -7.96
CA HIS A 72 8.64 -8.50 -8.37
C HIS A 72 8.91 -8.20 -9.84
N ASN A 73 10.07 -7.61 -10.13
CA ASN A 73 10.43 -7.23 -11.50
C ASN A 73 9.37 -6.34 -12.15
N ASP A 74 8.91 -5.34 -11.39
CA ASP A 74 7.89 -4.38 -11.83
C ASP A 74 6.52 -5.01 -12.09
N VAL A 75 6.31 -6.24 -11.62
CA VAL A 75 5.01 -6.91 -11.71
C VAL A 75 4.40 -7.01 -10.33
N LEU A 76 3.14 -6.59 -10.20
CA LEU A 76 2.43 -6.65 -8.95
C LEU A 76 2.17 -8.09 -8.54
N ASP A 77 2.54 -8.41 -7.29
CA ASP A 77 2.28 -9.73 -6.72
C ASP A 77 0.84 -9.78 -6.23
N GLU A 78 -0.03 -10.40 -7.02
CA GLU A 78 -1.45 -10.48 -6.70
C GLU A 78 -1.71 -11.27 -5.42
N GLU A 79 -0.90 -12.28 -5.15
CA GLU A 79 -1.07 -13.08 -3.94
C GLU A 79 -0.77 -12.27 -2.68
N LYS A 80 0.30 -11.47 -2.72
CA LYS A 80 0.63 -10.60 -1.60
C LYS A 80 -0.45 -9.55 -1.38
N LEU A 81 -0.96 -9.00 -2.45
CA LEU A 81 -2.04 -8.02 -2.36
C LEU A 81 -3.28 -8.67 -1.74
N LYS A 82 -3.59 -9.88 -2.14
CA LYS A 82 -4.72 -10.60 -1.60
C LYS A 82 -4.54 -10.89 -0.12
N GLU A 83 -3.35 -11.27 0.29
CA GLU A 83 -3.03 -11.46 1.70
C GLU A 83 -3.25 -10.18 2.50
N ALA A 84 -2.82 -9.05 1.94
CA ALA A 84 -2.99 -7.76 2.61
C ALA A 84 -4.47 -7.43 2.81
N ILE A 85 -5.28 -7.75 1.82
CA ILE A 85 -6.72 -7.46 1.85
C ILE A 85 -7.46 -8.42 2.76
N ASP A 86 -7.18 -9.71 2.65
CA ASP A 86 -7.90 -10.75 3.38
C ASP A 86 -7.38 -10.95 4.79
N GLY A 87 -6.13 -10.63 4.99
CA GLY A 87 -5.51 -10.79 6.29
C GLY A 87 -5.92 -9.73 7.26
#